data_574913edbefbf341c9adede5310aa362
#
_entry.id   574913edbefbf341c9adede5310aa362
#
_cell.length_a   1.000
_cell.length_b   1.000
_cell.length_c   1.000
_cell.angle_alpha   90.00
_cell.angle_beta   90.00
_cell.angle_gamma   90.00
#
_symmetry.space_group_name_H-M   'P 1'
#
loop_
_entity.id
_entity.type
_entity.pdbx_description
1 polymer ?
#
loop_
_entity_poly.entity_id
_entity_poly.type
_entity_poly.pdbx_seq_one_letter_code
_entity_poly.pdbx_strand_id
1 'polypeptide(L)'
;DKQGVAYTDRDGELVTSIVNGKDCVFTCYDGNGCCLCSLERAHRNGKSSFVKPISCALYPIREKQFPGGLTGLNYDRWSVCKPAVEKGRQLGLPVYRFLQGPLTRRFGEEWYRELCEVAQAIVENC
;
A
#
# COMPACT_ATOMS: atom_id res chain seq x y z
N ASP A 1 -4.91 11.10 -22.54
CA ASP A 1 -5.33 11.98 -21.47
C ASP A 1 -4.36 13.15 -21.31
N LYS A 2 -4.89 14.38 -21.15
CA LYS A 2 -4.09 15.61 -21.11
C LYS A 2 -3.19 15.72 -19.85
N GLN A 3 -3.42 14.90 -18.84
CA GLN A 3 -2.65 14.90 -17.57
C GLN A 3 -1.52 13.88 -17.54
N GLY A 4 -1.43 12.97 -18.52
CA GLY A 4 -0.49 11.86 -18.44
C GLY A 4 -0.85 10.85 -17.35
N VAL A 5 0.13 10.01 -16.94
CA VAL A 5 -0.09 8.91 -15.98
C VAL A 5 0.09 9.32 -14.52
N ALA A 6 0.69 10.49 -14.29
CA ALA A 6 0.94 11.04 -12.95
C ALA A 6 0.93 12.57 -13.00
N TYR A 7 0.62 13.19 -11.86
CA TYR A 7 0.65 14.65 -11.71
C TYR A 7 1.06 15.00 -10.26
N THR A 8 1.45 16.26 -10.07
CA THR A 8 1.75 16.77 -8.72
C THR A 8 0.47 17.35 -8.11
N ASP A 9 0.11 16.89 -6.94
CA ASP A 9 -1.09 17.34 -6.23
C ASP A 9 -0.90 18.69 -5.52
N ARG A 10 -1.90 19.12 -4.74
CA ARG A 10 -1.88 20.40 -4.02
C ARG A 10 -0.79 20.47 -2.95
N ASP A 11 -0.41 19.32 -2.40
CA ASP A 11 0.59 19.19 -1.35
C ASP A 11 2.01 19.02 -1.93
N GLY A 12 2.14 19.07 -3.27
CA GLY A 12 3.41 18.92 -3.96
C GLY A 12 3.86 17.47 -4.14
N GLU A 13 2.99 16.51 -3.87
CA GLU A 13 3.31 15.09 -4.02
C GLU A 13 2.97 14.58 -5.42
N LEU A 14 3.82 13.68 -5.94
CA LEU A 14 3.57 13.01 -7.21
C LEU A 14 2.58 11.86 -7.01
N VAL A 15 1.43 11.98 -7.64
CA VAL A 15 0.35 11.00 -7.54
C VAL A 15 -0.07 10.48 -8.92
N THR A 16 -0.60 9.27 -8.95
CA THR A 16 -1.12 8.68 -10.19
C THR A 16 -2.41 9.35 -10.63
N SER A 17 -2.59 9.50 -11.93
CA SER A 17 -3.77 10.13 -12.51
C SER A 17 -5.02 9.28 -12.27
N ILE A 18 -6.17 9.96 -12.16
CA ILE A 18 -7.49 9.34 -11.98
C ILE A 18 -8.27 9.49 -13.28
N VAL A 19 -8.89 8.41 -13.74
CA VAL A 19 -9.71 8.37 -14.94
C VAL A 19 -11.19 8.49 -14.55
N ASN A 20 -11.90 9.40 -15.21
CA ASN A 20 -13.33 9.64 -14.99
C ASN A 20 -13.68 9.94 -13.52
N GLY A 21 -12.76 10.54 -12.76
CA GLY A 21 -12.97 10.88 -11.36
C GLY A 21 -13.15 9.68 -10.44
N LYS A 22 -12.78 8.49 -10.88
CA LYS A 22 -13.11 7.25 -10.17
C LYS A 22 -11.92 6.33 -9.98
N ASP A 23 -11.31 5.85 -11.04
CA ASP A 23 -10.28 4.82 -10.99
C ASP A 23 -8.88 5.39 -11.28
N CYS A 24 -7.87 4.82 -10.63
CA CYS A 24 -6.47 5.09 -10.97
C CYS A 24 -6.22 4.70 -12.44
N VAL A 25 -5.39 5.47 -13.14
CA VAL A 25 -5.04 5.22 -14.56
C VAL A 25 -4.47 3.82 -14.79
N PHE A 26 -3.87 3.20 -13.78
CA PHE A 26 -3.32 1.84 -13.85
C PHE A 26 -4.30 0.74 -13.46
N THR A 27 -5.56 1.08 -13.21
CA THR A 27 -6.60 0.10 -12.89
C THR A 27 -6.92 -0.76 -14.11
N CYS A 28 -6.99 -2.07 -13.88
CA CYS A 28 -7.53 -3.03 -14.84
C CYS A 28 -8.41 -4.04 -14.11
N TYR A 29 -9.24 -4.73 -14.84
CA TYR A 29 -10.14 -5.75 -14.30
C TYR A 29 -9.85 -7.09 -14.96
N ASP A 30 -9.90 -8.17 -14.18
CA ASP A 30 -9.80 -9.52 -14.74
C ASP A 30 -11.15 -10.00 -15.29
N GLY A 31 -11.17 -11.25 -15.80
CA GLY A 31 -12.39 -11.85 -16.35
C GLY A 31 -13.52 -12.04 -15.33
N ASN A 32 -13.22 -11.97 -14.04
CA ASN A 32 -14.18 -12.09 -12.93
C ASN A 32 -14.61 -10.72 -12.37
N GLY A 33 -14.13 -9.62 -12.95
CA GLY A 33 -14.43 -8.27 -12.50
C GLY A 33 -13.62 -7.83 -11.29
N CYS A 34 -12.55 -8.54 -10.92
CA CYS A 34 -11.64 -8.12 -9.85
C CYS A 34 -10.77 -6.96 -10.29
N CYS A 35 -10.72 -5.93 -9.45
CA CYS A 35 -9.89 -4.75 -9.69
C CYS A 35 -8.43 -5.07 -9.40
N LEU A 36 -7.57 -4.82 -10.37
CA LEU A 36 -6.15 -5.10 -10.31
C LEU A 36 -5.33 -3.88 -10.74
N CYS A 37 -4.07 -3.84 -10.29
CA CYS A 37 -3.11 -2.86 -10.76
C CYS A 37 -2.35 -3.44 -11.97
N SER A 38 -2.37 -2.73 -13.11
CA SER A 38 -1.69 -3.16 -14.33
C SER A 38 -0.16 -3.21 -14.16
N LEU A 39 0.41 -2.34 -13.33
CA LEU A 39 1.84 -2.36 -13.00
C LEU A 39 2.21 -3.65 -12.26
N GLU A 40 1.45 -4.00 -11.23
CA GLU A 40 1.67 -5.22 -10.46
C GLU A 40 1.46 -6.47 -11.32
N ARG A 41 0.44 -6.45 -12.18
CA ARG A 41 0.18 -7.53 -13.14
C ARG A 41 1.35 -7.73 -14.09
N ALA A 42 1.92 -6.64 -14.62
CA ALA A 42 3.10 -6.71 -15.49
C ALA A 42 4.30 -7.30 -14.76
N HIS A 43 4.50 -6.94 -13.50
CA HIS A 43 5.55 -7.51 -12.66
C HIS A 43 5.35 -9.01 -12.45
N ARG A 44 4.16 -9.44 -12.07
CA ARG A 44 3.83 -10.86 -11.86
C ARG A 44 4.03 -11.70 -13.11
N ASN A 45 3.81 -11.10 -14.29
CA ASN A 45 4.00 -11.76 -15.58
C ASN A 45 5.45 -11.68 -16.09
N GLY A 46 6.38 -11.21 -15.28
CA GLY A 46 7.80 -11.10 -15.64
C GLY A 46 8.12 -10.01 -16.66
N LYS A 47 7.18 -9.12 -16.97
CA LYS A 47 7.35 -8.06 -17.97
C LYS A 47 8.00 -6.79 -17.43
N SER A 48 8.10 -6.66 -16.11
CA SER A 48 8.67 -5.48 -15.46
C SER A 48 9.32 -5.86 -14.14
N SER A 49 10.46 -5.26 -13.84
CA SER A 49 11.10 -5.35 -12.51
C SER A 49 10.41 -4.41 -11.49
N PHE A 50 9.69 -3.40 -11.95
CA PHE A 50 8.96 -2.47 -11.09
C PHE A 50 7.61 -3.10 -10.70
N VAL A 51 7.34 -3.17 -9.40
CA VAL A 51 6.10 -3.77 -8.88
C VAL A 51 4.94 -2.77 -8.99
N LYS A 52 5.00 -1.71 -8.21
CA LYS A 52 4.05 -0.58 -8.19
C LYS A 52 4.58 0.50 -7.26
N PRO A 53 4.01 1.73 -7.28
CA PRO A 53 4.42 2.78 -6.36
C PRO A 53 4.36 2.31 -4.91
N ILE A 54 5.35 2.71 -4.10
CA ILE A 54 5.45 2.25 -2.71
C ILE A 54 4.24 2.65 -1.87
N SER A 55 3.66 3.82 -2.10
CA SER A 55 2.45 4.25 -1.42
C SER A 55 1.26 3.34 -1.68
N CYS A 56 1.14 2.82 -2.91
CA CYS A 56 0.11 1.84 -3.26
C CYS A 56 0.38 0.47 -2.63
N ALA A 57 1.65 0.07 -2.59
CA ALA A 57 2.05 -1.20 -1.98
C ALA A 57 1.84 -1.20 -0.47
N LEU A 58 2.04 -0.06 0.20
CA LEU A 58 1.86 0.09 1.65
C LEU A 58 0.40 0.22 2.09
N TYR A 59 -0.52 0.57 1.18
CA TYR A 59 -1.92 0.76 1.56
C TYR A 59 -2.47 -0.51 2.25
N PRO A 60 -3.16 -0.45 3.38
CA PRO A 60 -3.79 0.72 4.02
C PRO A 60 -2.90 1.53 4.98
N ILE A 61 -1.62 1.29 5.03
CA ILE A 61 -0.70 2.12 5.83
C ILE A 61 -0.32 3.35 5.01
N ARG A 62 -0.57 4.54 5.59
CA ARG A 62 -0.25 5.83 5.00
C ARG A 62 0.95 6.42 5.71
N GLU A 63 1.96 6.80 4.93
CA GLU A 63 3.18 7.46 5.42
C GLU A 63 3.04 8.97 5.29
N LYS A 64 3.40 9.70 6.35
CA LYS A 64 3.44 11.15 6.34
C LYS A 64 4.76 11.64 6.93
N GLN A 65 5.40 12.57 6.24
CA GLN A 65 6.60 13.23 6.73
C GLN A 65 6.22 14.48 7.54
N PHE A 66 6.82 14.61 8.71
CA PHE A 66 6.64 15.75 9.60
C PHE A 66 7.93 16.56 9.70
N PRO A 67 7.88 17.85 10.11
CA PRO A 67 9.07 18.65 10.35
C PRO A 67 10.03 17.98 11.33
N GLY A 68 11.34 18.17 11.14
CA GLY A 68 12.37 17.56 11.97
C GLY A 68 12.74 16.12 11.57
N GLY A 69 12.36 15.69 10.38
CA GLY A 69 12.69 14.36 9.86
C GLY A 69 11.89 13.22 10.48
N LEU A 70 10.79 13.55 11.17
CA LEU A 70 9.90 12.56 11.78
C LEU A 70 8.94 11.97 10.73
N THR A 71 8.90 10.64 10.65
CA THR A 71 7.96 9.92 9.79
C THR A 71 6.82 9.34 10.64
N GLY A 72 5.59 9.67 10.27
CA GLY A 72 4.39 9.08 10.87
C GLY A 72 3.79 8.00 9.98
N LEU A 73 3.37 6.90 10.59
CA LEU A 73 2.60 5.86 9.90
C LEU A 73 1.21 5.80 10.51
N ASN A 74 0.20 5.71 9.65
CA ASN A 74 -1.19 5.67 10.09
C ASN A 74 -1.97 4.63 9.29
N TYR A 75 -2.95 4.02 9.93
CA TYR A 75 -3.85 3.07 9.27
C TYR A 75 -5.05 3.83 8.70
N ASP A 76 -5.23 3.74 7.39
CA ASP A 76 -6.35 4.36 6.69
C ASP A 76 -7.55 3.42 6.66
N ARG A 77 -8.73 3.94 6.99
CA ARG A 77 -9.97 3.16 7.02
C ARG A 77 -10.85 3.54 5.84
N TRP A 78 -10.92 2.65 4.88
CA TRP A 78 -11.75 2.83 3.69
C TRP A 78 -12.75 1.67 3.57
N SER A 79 -14.02 2.00 3.36
CA SER A 79 -15.11 1.01 3.28
C SER A 79 -14.89 -0.08 2.22
N VAL A 80 -14.18 0.27 1.14
CA VAL A 80 -13.79 -0.68 0.07
C VAL A 80 -12.94 -1.84 0.61
N CYS A 81 -12.22 -1.64 1.70
CA CYS A 81 -11.35 -2.65 2.31
C CYS A 81 -12.08 -3.64 3.23
N LYS A 82 -13.39 -3.47 3.44
CA LYS A 82 -14.16 -4.31 4.36
C LYS A 82 -13.98 -5.82 4.13
N PRO A 83 -14.02 -6.35 2.89
CA PRO A 83 -13.77 -7.77 2.67
C PRO A 83 -12.35 -8.22 3.07
N ALA A 84 -11.35 -7.36 2.83
CA ALA A 84 -9.97 -7.65 3.21
C ALA A 84 -9.79 -7.68 4.74
N VAL A 85 -10.42 -6.75 5.45
CA VAL A 85 -10.40 -6.69 6.92
C VAL A 85 -11.05 -7.95 7.50
N GLU A 86 -12.17 -8.37 6.97
CA GLU A 86 -12.87 -9.58 7.40
C GLU A 86 -12.01 -10.83 7.16
N LYS A 87 -11.41 -10.93 5.99
CA LYS A 87 -10.50 -12.04 5.67
C LYS A 87 -9.28 -12.08 6.59
N GLY A 88 -8.69 -10.94 6.86
CA GLY A 88 -7.56 -10.81 7.81
C GLY A 88 -7.93 -11.26 9.21
N ARG A 89 -9.14 -10.92 9.68
CA ARG A 89 -9.65 -11.36 10.98
C ARG A 89 -9.82 -12.87 11.03
N GLN A 90 -10.40 -13.47 9.99
CA GLN A 90 -10.57 -14.91 9.88
C GLN A 90 -9.23 -15.66 9.90
N LEU A 91 -8.21 -15.10 9.26
CA LEU A 91 -6.87 -15.69 9.18
C LEU A 91 -6.00 -15.38 10.40
N GLY A 92 -6.43 -14.50 11.30
CA GLY A 92 -5.60 -14.01 12.39
C GLY A 92 -4.35 -13.28 11.88
N LEU A 93 -4.47 -12.59 10.75
CA LEU A 93 -3.35 -11.95 10.05
C LEU A 93 -3.36 -10.44 10.28
N PRO A 94 -2.49 -9.91 11.16
CA PRO A 94 -2.39 -8.46 11.36
C PRO A 94 -1.79 -7.77 10.14
N VAL A 95 -2.12 -6.49 9.97
CA VAL A 95 -1.71 -5.71 8.79
C VAL A 95 -0.20 -5.66 8.61
N TYR A 96 0.56 -5.56 9.68
CA TYR A 96 2.03 -5.48 9.57
C TYR A 96 2.65 -6.76 9.02
N ARG A 97 2.05 -7.92 9.27
CA ARG A 97 2.48 -9.19 8.68
C ARG A 97 2.04 -9.30 7.22
N PHE A 98 0.83 -8.88 6.91
CA PHE A 98 0.33 -8.83 5.54
C PHE A 98 1.21 -7.94 4.66
N LEU A 99 1.71 -6.83 5.21
CA LEU A 99 2.54 -5.86 4.50
C LEU A 99 4.05 -6.08 4.69
N GLN A 100 4.49 -7.27 5.07
CA GLN A 100 5.91 -7.56 5.27
C GLN A 100 6.77 -7.15 4.07
N GLY A 101 6.40 -7.53 2.86
CA GLY A 101 7.11 -7.18 1.65
C GLY A 101 7.22 -5.66 1.44
N PRO A 102 6.10 -4.94 1.36
CA PRO A 102 6.12 -3.48 1.20
C PRO A 102 6.84 -2.73 2.31
N LEU A 103 6.65 -3.10 3.57
CA LEU A 103 7.32 -2.47 4.72
C LEU A 103 8.83 -2.70 4.68
N THR A 104 9.26 -3.92 4.36
CA THR A 104 10.68 -4.24 4.19
C THR A 104 11.29 -3.47 3.02
N ARG A 105 10.59 -3.39 1.90
CA ARG A 105 11.01 -2.61 0.73
C ARG A 105 11.21 -1.13 1.07
N ARG A 106 10.32 -0.54 1.87
CA ARG A 106 10.37 0.90 2.20
C ARG A 106 11.37 1.23 3.30
N PHE A 107 11.42 0.44 4.35
CA PHE A 107 12.15 0.77 5.58
C PHE A 107 13.37 -0.13 5.84
N GLY A 108 13.47 -1.27 5.19
CA GLY A 108 14.56 -2.23 5.35
C GLY A 108 14.21 -3.41 6.26
N GLU A 109 15.01 -4.47 6.17
CA GLU A 109 14.81 -5.72 6.92
C GLU A 109 15.00 -5.53 8.43
N GLU A 110 15.98 -4.75 8.84
CA GLU A 110 16.28 -4.49 10.25
C GLU A 110 15.12 -3.75 10.93
N TRP A 111 14.61 -2.71 10.27
CA TRP A 111 13.46 -1.96 10.74
C TRP A 111 12.23 -2.86 10.88
N TYR A 112 11.98 -3.73 9.90
CA TYR A 112 10.85 -4.65 9.93
C TYR A 112 10.98 -5.67 11.07
N ARG A 113 12.19 -6.18 11.31
CA ARG A 113 12.44 -7.08 12.44
C ARG A 113 12.12 -6.41 13.77
N GLU A 114 12.58 -5.18 13.98
CA GLU A 114 12.26 -4.40 15.18
C GLU A 114 10.74 -4.17 15.33
N LEU A 115 10.05 -3.88 14.23
CA LEU A 115 8.60 -3.75 14.23
C LEU A 115 7.93 -5.03 14.74
N CYS A 116 8.37 -6.20 14.28
CA CYS A 116 7.82 -7.48 14.70
C CYS A 116 8.05 -7.73 16.22
N GLU A 117 9.23 -7.40 16.72
CA GLU A 117 9.56 -7.53 18.12
C GLU A 117 8.68 -6.64 19.01
N VAL A 118 8.49 -5.38 18.62
CA VAL A 118 7.63 -4.43 19.33
C VAL A 118 6.17 -4.88 19.28
N ALA A 119 5.69 -5.32 18.12
CA ALA A 119 4.32 -5.78 17.95
C ALA A 119 4.02 -6.99 18.83
N GLN A 120 4.96 -7.94 18.89
CA GLN A 120 4.82 -9.13 19.74
C GLN A 120 4.81 -8.76 21.22
N ALA A 121 5.68 -7.86 21.66
CA ALA A 121 5.72 -7.38 23.03
C ALA A 121 4.41 -6.69 23.46
N ILE A 122 3.78 -5.93 22.56
CA ILE A 122 2.48 -5.30 22.80
C ILE A 122 1.40 -6.37 22.99
N VAL A 123 1.37 -7.40 22.15
CA VAL A 123 0.38 -8.48 22.26
C VAL A 123 0.55 -9.27 23.53
N GLU A 124 1.77 -9.56 23.94
CA GLU A 124 2.06 -10.33 25.17
C GLU A 124 1.71 -9.57 26.44
N ASN A 125 1.72 -8.23 26.41
CA ASN A 125 1.43 -7.37 27.56
C ASN A 125 -0.02 -6.85 27.60
N CYS A 126 -0.88 -7.25 26.66
CA CYS A 126 -2.30 -6.87 26.63
C CYS A 126 -3.20 -7.89 27.32
#